data_3a2d25563c6b7db86240e4c23595f59c
#
_entry.id   3a2d25563c6b7db86240e4c23595f59c
#
_cell.length_a   1.000
_cell.length_b   1.000
_cell.length_c   1.000
_cell.angle_alpha   90.00
_cell.angle_beta   90.00
_cell.angle_gamma   90.00
#
_symmetry.space_group_name_H-M   'P 1'
#
loop_
_entity.id
_entity.type
_entity.pdbx_description
1 polymer ?
#
loop_
_entity_poly.entity_id
_entity_poly.type
_entity_poly.pdbx_seq_one_letter_code
_entity_poly.pdbx_strand_id
1 'polypeptide(L)'
;MTDPLLKYREQHKHRLNYMPWLYWSLKPKNRVWAEAWQQEYQAYLMEMETVEIGQNCFISPLAHIFAEPGRKIVIGDNTFIAADCTLHGPLEIGSEVAINHHCILDGGRVGIKLHDQVRIAAYCHLYAFDHGMVLSDPIYQQPVRSQG
;
A
#
# COMPACT_ATOMS: atom_id res chain seq x y z
N MET A 1 11.96 -32.99 -5.02
CA MET A 1 10.60 -32.71 -5.55
C MET A 1 9.91 -31.75 -4.62
N THR A 2 9.46 -30.65 -5.11
CA THR A 2 8.72 -29.67 -4.32
C THR A 2 7.31 -30.21 -4.07
N ASP A 3 6.84 -30.16 -2.83
CA ASP A 3 5.47 -30.54 -2.48
C ASP A 3 4.48 -29.78 -3.39
N PRO A 4 3.59 -30.48 -4.11
CA PRO A 4 2.60 -29.86 -4.99
C PRO A 4 1.73 -28.82 -4.28
N LEU A 5 1.43 -29.02 -3.00
CA LEU A 5 0.65 -28.06 -2.20
C LEU A 5 1.40 -26.75 -1.97
N LEU A 6 2.71 -26.81 -1.74
CA LEU A 6 3.55 -25.63 -1.61
C LEU A 6 3.64 -24.86 -2.93
N LYS A 7 3.78 -25.59 -4.05
CA LYS A 7 3.78 -24.97 -5.37
C LYS A 7 2.48 -24.21 -5.65
N TYR A 8 1.33 -24.83 -5.35
CA TYR A 8 0.02 -24.18 -5.52
C TYR A 8 -0.11 -22.94 -4.65
N ARG A 9 0.34 -23.00 -3.40
CA ARG A 9 0.32 -21.85 -2.48
C ARG A 9 1.15 -20.68 -3.01
N GLU A 10 2.35 -20.95 -3.49
CA GLU A 10 3.21 -19.91 -4.06
C GLU A 10 2.63 -19.31 -5.35
N GLN A 11 1.98 -20.12 -6.19
CA GLN A 11 1.26 -19.60 -7.35
C GLN A 11 0.10 -18.69 -6.95
N HIS A 12 -0.65 -19.02 -5.90
CA HIS A 12 -1.71 -18.16 -5.38
C HIS A 12 -1.16 -16.85 -4.83
N LYS A 13 -0.09 -16.89 -4.03
CA LYS A 13 0.57 -15.70 -3.51
C LYS A 13 1.01 -14.78 -4.64
N HIS A 14 1.62 -15.33 -5.67
CA HIS A 14 2.05 -14.55 -6.84
C HIS A 14 0.87 -13.84 -7.51
N ARG A 15 -0.25 -14.52 -7.69
CA ARG A 15 -1.46 -13.90 -8.25
C ARG A 15 -2.05 -12.85 -7.32
N LEU A 16 -2.16 -13.11 -6.03
CA LEU A 16 -2.71 -12.18 -5.05
C LEU A 16 -1.92 -10.87 -4.98
N ASN A 17 -0.61 -10.93 -5.16
CA ASN A 17 0.21 -9.73 -5.16
C ASN A 17 -0.17 -8.75 -6.27
N TYR A 18 -0.56 -9.24 -7.45
CA TYR A 18 -0.91 -8.40 -8.62
C TYR A 18 -2.41 -8.32 -8.88
N MET A 19 -3.18 -9.24 -8.34
CA MET A 19 -4.63 -9.31 -8.44
C MET A 19 -5.26 -9.46 -7.05
N PRO A 20 -5.07 -8.47 -6.15
CA PRO A 20 -5.46 -8.61 -4.73
C PRO A 20 -6.96 -8.81 -4.52
N TRP A 21 -7.80 -8.36 -5.44
CA TRP A 21 -9.25 -8.56 -5.38
C TRP A 21 -9.64 -10.05 -5.29
N LEU A 22 -8.78 -10.97 -5.72
CA LEU A 22 -8.99 -12.41 -5.60
C LEU A 22 -8.93 -12.90 -4.14
N TYR A 23 -8.36 -12.11 -3.23
CA TYR A 23 -8.21 -12.48 -1.82
C TYR A 23 -9.55 -12.83 -1.16
N TRP A 24 -10.56 -12.02 -1.42
CA TRP A 24 -11.88 -12.22 -0.82
C TRP A 24 -12.71 -13.31 -1.49
N SER A 25 -12.34 -13.75 -2.67
CA SER A 25 -12.99 -14.86 -3.41
C SER A 25 -12.26 -16.21 -3.28
N LEU A 26 -11.23 -16.29 -2.45
CA LEU A 26 -10.53 -17.54 -2.20
C LEU A 26 -11.46 -18.60 -1.59
N LYS A 27 -11.32 -19.85 -2.08
CA LYS A 27 -12.00 -20.98 -1.46
C LYS A 27 -11.52 -21.17 -0.01
N PRO A 28 -12.36 -21.69 0.91
CA PRO A 28 -12.02 -21.81 2.33
C PRO A 28 -10.67 -22.44 2.61
N LYS A 29 -10.30 -23.52 1.92
CA LYS A 29 -9.00 -24.19 2.07
C LYS A 29 -7.80 -23.27 1.79
N ASN A 30 -7.94 -22.33 0.87
CA ASN A 30 -6.89 -21.38 0.51
C ASN A 30 -6.95 -20.13 1.42
N ARG A 31 -8.12 -19.74 1.86
CA ARG A 31 -8.30 -18.61 2.76
C ARG A 31 -7.57 -18.82 4.08
N VAL A 32 -7.58 -20.01 4.65
CA VAL A 32 -6.90 -20.32 5.91
C VAL A 32 -5.42 -19.92 5.88
N TRP A 33 -4.69 -20.38 4.88
CA TRP A 33 -3.26 -20.05 4.79
C TRP A 33 -3.01 -18.61 4.34
N ALA A 34 -3.90 -18.05 3.50
CA ALA A 34 -3.75 -16.67 3.02
C ALA A 34 -4.00 -15.65 4.13
N GLU A 35 -4.99 -15.86 4.98
CA GLU A 35 -5.23 -15.02 6.16
C GLU A 35 -4.06 -15.12 7.15
N ALA A 36 -3.56 -16.31 7.44
CA ALA A 36 -2.40 -16.49 8.32
C ALA A 36 -1.15 -15.76 7.76
N TRP A 37 -0.90 -15.87 6.47
CA TRP A 37 0.18 -15.15 5.79
C TRP A 37 0.02 -13.63 5.89
N GLN A 38 -1.18 -13.11 5.69
CA GLN A 38 -1.45 -11.69 5.80
C GLN A 38 -1.35 -11.19 7.25
N GLN A 39 -1.85 -11.94 8.21
CA GLN A 39 -1.72 -11.61 9.63
C GLN A 39 -0.26 -11.49 10.06
N GLU A 40 0.57 -12.45 9.66
CA GLU A 40 2.01 -12.44 9.97
C GLU A 40 2.70 -11.23 9.34
N TYR A 41 2.46 -10.97 8.06
CA TYR A 41 3.09 -9.86 7.36
C TYR A 41 2.60 -8.50 7.88
N GLN A 42 1.30 -8.32 8.08
CA GLN A 42 0.73 -7.07 8.56
C GLN A 42 1.19 -6.76 9.99
N ALA A 43 1.30 -7.78 10.85
CA ALA A 43 1.88 -7.62 12.20
C ALA A 43 3.33 -7.14 12.13
N TYR A 44 4.15 -7.77 11.28
CA TYR A 44 5.52 -7.34 11.03
C TYR A 44 5.59 -5.89 10.55
N LEU A 45 4.76 -5.52 9.58
CA LEU A 45 4.72 -4.15 9.04
C LEU A 45 4.35 -3.12 10.11
N MET A 46 3.35 -3.41 10.94
CA MET A 46 2.93 -2.53 12.04
C MET A 46 3.98 -2.42 13.17
N GLU A 47 4.83 -3.42 13.32
CA GLU A 47 5.95 -3.37 14.26
C GLU A 47 7.10 -2.51 13.72
N MET A 48 7.40 -2.62 12.42
CA MET A 48 8.55 -1.97 11.80
C MET A 48 8.29 -0.52 11.37
N GLU A 49 7.06 -0.19 11.03
CA GLU A 49 6.67 1.11 10.50
C GLU A 49 5.52 1.73 11.32
N THR A 50 5.35 3.04 11.24
CA THR A 50 4.23 3.74 11.89
C THR A 50 2.96 3.57 11.06
N VAL A 51 2.43 2.35 11.02
CA VAL A 51 1.27 1.95 10.21
C VAL A 51 0.17 1.38 11.10
N GLU A 52 -1.06 1.77 10.82
CA GLU A 52 -2.26 1.12 11.38
C GLU A 52 -3.04 0.50 10.23
N ILE A 53 -3.43 -0.76 10.38
CA ILE A 53 -4.16 -1.51 9.36
C ILE A 53 -5.46 -2.02 9.97
N GLY A 54 -6.58 -1.75 9.31
CA GLY A 54 -7.90 -2.23 9.70
C GLY A 54 -8.09 -3.72 9.44
N GLN A 55 -9.34 -4.15 9.50
CA GLN A 55 -9.73 -5.56 9.39
C GLN A 55 -9.83 -6.01 7.93
N ASN A 56 -9.51 -7.29 7.69
CA ASN A 56 -9.74 -7.97 6.42
C ASN A 56 -9.09 -7.27 5.22
N CYS A 57 -7.88 -6.73 5.42
CA CYS A 57 -7.08 -6.10 4.38
C CYS A 57 -6.13 -7.08 3.71
N PHE A 58 -5.76 -6.78 2.47
CA PHE A 58 -4.65 -7.43 1.78
C PHE A 58 -3.56 -6.42 1.48
N ILE A 59 -2.36 -6.64 2.02
CA ILE A 59 -1.18 -5.81 1.75
C ILE A 59 -0.12 -6.70 1.12
N SER A 60 0.24 -6.41 -0.12
CA SER A 60 1.29 -7.18 -0.79
C SER A 60 2.63 -6.99 -0.07
N PRO A 61 3.34 -8.08 0.29
CA PRO A 61 4.71 -7.97 0.79
C PRO A 61 5.71 -7.40 -0.23
N LEU A 62 5.31 -7.30 -1.50
CA LEU A 62 6.10 -6.65 -2.56
C LEU A 62 5.83 -5.14 -2.64
N ALA A 63 4.93 -4.60 -1.84
CA ALA A 63 4.75 -3.17 -1.71
C ALA A 63 5.83 -2.57 -0.80
N HIS A 64 6.24 -1.35 -1.11
CA HIS A 64 7.21 -0.57 -0.35
C HIS A 64 6.46 0.46 0.47
N ILE A 65 6.42 0.29 1.79
CA ILE A 65 5.68 1.15 2.70
C ILE A 65 6.65 1.82 3.65
N PHE A 66 6.68 3.14 3.61
CA PHE A 66 7.56 3.97 4.42
C PHE A 66 6.72 4.91 5.29
N ALA A 67 6.73 4.68 6.58
CA ALA A 67 5.98 5.46 7.56
C ALA A 67 6.83 5.69 8.81
N GLU A 68 7.86 6.47 8.67
CA GLU A 68 8.72 6.87 9.79
C GLU A 68 7.94 7.70 10.82
N PRO A 69 8.44 7.87 12.04
CA PRO A 69 7.78 8.67 13.07
C PRO A 69 7.41 10.07 12.55
N GLY A 70 6.15 10.47 12.75
CA GLY A 70 5.60 11.72 12.24
C GLY A 70 5.01 11.63 10.82
N ARG A 71 5.12 10.49 10.15
CA ARG A 71 4.60 10.24 8.79
C ARG A 71 3.71 9.01 8.74
N LYS A 72 2.76 8.95 9.64
CA LYS A 72 1.87 7.81 9.85
C LYS A 72 1.04 7.46 8.61
N ILE A 73 0.86 6.15 8.39
CA ILE A 73 -0.08 5.62 7.41
C ILE A 73 -1.21 4.90 8.16
N VAL A 74 -2.45 5.29 7.88
CA VAL A 74 -3.64 4.62 8.41
C VAL A 74 -4.41 4.00 7.25
N ILE A 75 -4.73 2.73 7.36
CA ILE A 75 -5.46 1.97 6.35
C ILE A 75 -6.74 1.43 6.99
N GLY A 76 -7.87 1.73 6.37
CA GLY A 76 -9.18 1.25 6.82
C GLY A 76 -9.43 -0.23 6.53
N ASP A 77 -10.66 -0.67 6.70
CA ASP A 77 -11.05 -2.07 6.54
C ASP A 77 -11.23 -2.46 5.06
N ASN A 78 -11.14 -3.75 4.77
CA ASN A 78 -11.43 -4.32 3.43
C ASN A 78 -10.70 -3.61 2.28
N THR A 79 -9.51 -3.12 2.55
CA THR A 79 -8.67 -2.37 1.60
C THR A 79 -7.54 -3.25 1.10
N PHE A 80 -7.13 -3.06 -0.15
CA PHE A 80 -5.93 -3.72 -0.63
C PHE A 80 -4.89 -2.76 -1.20
N ILE A 81 -3.63 -3.16 -1.05
CA ILE A 81 -2.46 -2.56 -1.67
C ILE A 81 -1.73 -3.66 -2.43
N ALA A 82 -1.64 -3.50 -3.75
CA ALA A 82 -1.02 -4.48 -4.64
C ALA A 82 0.51 -4.37 -4.66
N ALA A 83 1.15 -5.27 -5.38
CA ALA A 83 2.60 -5.33 -5.54
C ALA A 83 3.19 -4.07 -6.18
N ASP A 84 4.45 -3.82 -5.87
CA ASP A 84 5.27 -2.78 -6.47
C ASP A 84 4.72 -1.35 -6.27
N CYS A 85 3.78 -1.17 -5.36
CA CYS A 85 3.37 0.14 -4.90
C CYS A 85 4.44 0.74 -3.97
N THR A 86 4.59 2.06 -4.00
CA THR A 86 5.40 2.80 -3.02
C THR A 86 4.49 3.77 -2.29
N LEU A 87 4.33 3.58 -1.00
CA LEU A 87 3.56 4.45 -0.13
C LEU A 87 4.48 5.12 0.88
N HIS A 88 4.47 6.45 0.87
CA HIS A 88 5.22 7.24 1.83
C HIS A 88 4.26 8.16 2.59
N GLY A 89 4.22 8.02 3.92
CA GLY A 89 3.33 8.82 4.75
C GLY A 89 3.66 10.32 4.77
N PRO A 90 2.76 11.13 5.31
CA PRO A 90 1.49 10.76 5.94
C PRO A 90 0.42 10.36 4.92
N LEU A 91 -0.28 9.27 5.17
CA LEU A 91 -1.40 8.83 4.34
C LEU A 91 -2.58 8.42 5.23
N GLU A 92 -3.77 8.84 4.87
CA GLU A 92 -5.02 8.37 5.46
C GLU A 92 -5.84 7.69 4.38
N ILE A 93 -5.90 6.37 4.45
CA ILE A 93 -6.56 5.52 3.45
C ILE A 93 -7.83 4.94 4.09
N GLY A 94 -8.97 5.19 3.48
CA GLY A 94 -10.26 4.74 3.97
C GLY A 94 -10.48 3.23 3.83
N SER A 95 -11.73 2.82 4.01
CA SER A 95 -12.19 1.44 3.88
C SER A 95 -12.63 1.12 2.46
N GLU A 96 -12.54 -0.15 2.09
CA GLU A 96 -12.90 -0.63 0.73
C GLU A 96 -12.15 0.08 -0.40
N VAL A 97 -10.93 0.55 -0.12
CA VAL A 97 -10.05 1.21 -1.09
C VAL A 97 -9.23 0.17 -1.86
N ALA A 98 -9.07 0.40 -3.15
CA ALA A 98 -8.26 -0.44 -4.01
C ALA A 98 -7.07 0.34 -4.58
N ILE A 99 -5.85 -0.04 -4.21
CA ILE A 99 -4.62 0.51 -4.79
C ILE A 99 -3.96 -0.59 -5.61
N ASN A 100 -4.05 -0.47 -6.93
CA ASN A 100 -3.52 -1.46 -7.86
C ASN A 100 -2.00 -1.32 -8.02
N HIS A 101 -1.38 -2.28 -8.69
CA HIS A 101 0.07 -2.42 -8.73
C HIS A 101 0.78 -1.21 -9.35
N HIS A 102 2.03 -0.99 -8.97
CA HIS A 102 2.91 0.08 -9.45
C HIS A 102 2.36 1.51 -9.21
N CYS A 103 1.52 1.70 -8.20
CA CYS A 103 1.11 3.03 -7.79
C CYS A 103 2.14 3.65 -6.84
N ILE A 104 2.28 4.97 -6.90
CA ILE A 104 3.08 5.74 -5.94
C ILE A 104 2.18 6.75 -5.26
N LEU A 105 2.16 6.74 -3.94
CA LEU A 105 1.50 7.75 -3.12
C LEU A 105 2.52 8.34 -2.15
N ASP A 106 2.88 9.58 -2.35
CA ASP A 106 3.79 10.30 -1.45
C ASP A 106 3.07 11.48 -0.79
N GLY A 107 2.88 11.39 0.51
CA GLY A 107 2.11 12.34 1.31
C GLY A 107 2.80 13.70 1.51
N GLY A 108 4.05 13.85 1.15
CA GLY A 108 4.77 15.09 1.40
C GLY A 108 4.81 15.44 2.88
N ARG A 109 4.47 16.68 3.23
CA ARG A 109 4.38 17.13 4.64
C ARG A 109 2.95 17.05 5.19
N VAL A 110 1.96 17.34 4.37
CA VAL A 110 0.56 17.48 4.78
C VAL A 110 -0.19 16.15 4.67
N GLY A 111 0.16 15.34 3.70
CA GLY A 111 -0.41 14.03 3.50
C GLY A 111 -1.40 13.94 2.34
N ILE A 112 -1.84 12.71 2.10
CA ILE A 112 -2.91 12.36 1.15
C ILE A 112 -4.01 11.67 1.93
N LYS A 113 -5.25 12.07 1.68
CA LYS A 113 -6.44 11.39 2.19
C LYS A 113 -7.22 10.77 1.06
N LEU A 114 -7.39 9.44 1.11
CA LEU A 114 -8.29 8.69 0.24
C LEU A 114 -9.53 8.32 1.05
N HIS A 115 -10.68 8.76 0.62
CA HIS A 115 -11.95 8.39 1.23
C HIS A 115 -12.33 6.94 0.91
N ASP A 116 -13.38 6.45 1.57
CA ASP A 116 -13.86 5.09 1.36
C ASP A 116 -14.21 4.83 -0.10
N GLN A 117 -14.03 3.57 -0.53
CA GLN A 117 -14.40 3.07 -1.87
C GLN A 117 -13.65 3.72 -3.04
N VAL A 118 -12.55 4.42 -2.79
CA VAL A 118 -11.67 4.94 -3.84
C VAL A 118 -10.97 3.79 -4.57
N ARG A 119 -10.92 3.87 -5.89
CA ARG A 119 -10.23 2.94 -6.78
C ARG A 119 -9.11 3.65 -7.52
N ILE A 120 -7.87 3.22 -7.29
CA ILE A 120 -6.69 3.73 -8.01
C ILE A 120 -6.21 2.64 -8.96
N ALA A 121 -6.23 2.95 -10.25
CA ALA A 121 -5.75 2.05 -11.30
C ALA A 121 -4.23 1.88 -11.23
N ALA A 122 -3.71 0.83 -11.85
CA ALA A 122 -2.28 0.59 -11.91
C ALA A 122 -1.50 1.76 -12.54
N TYR A 123 -0.27 1.96 -12.07
CA TYR A 123 0.65 3.02 -12.54
C TYR A 123 0.15 4.46 -12.31
N CYS A 124 -0.73 4.69 -11.34
CA CYS A 124 -1.09 6.04 -10.90
C CYS A 124 -0.09 6.55 -9.87
N HIS A 125 0.34 7.80 -10.03
CA HIS A 125 1.29 8.45 -9.13
C HIS A 125 0.67 9.72 -8.55
N LEU A 126 0.62 9.81 -7.22
CA LEU A 126 0.09 10.94 -6.47
C LEU A 126 1.20 11.50 -5.57
N TYR A 127 1.56 12.73 -5.78
CA TYR A 127 2.52 13.45 -4.95
C TYR A 127 1.86 14.67 -4.32
N ALA A 128 1.83 14.73 -2.99
CA ALA A 128 1.26 15.85 -2.24
C ALA A 128 2.30 16.96 -1.97
N PHE A 129 3.18 17.17 -2.91
CA PHE A 129 4.20 18.23 -2.83
C PHE A 129 4.62 18.67 -4.22
N ASP A 130 5.21 19.85 -4.27
CA ASP A 130 5.75 20.43 -5.49
C ASP A 130 7.05 21.19 -5.19
N HIS A 131 7.90 21.30 -6.19
CA HIS A 131 9.10 22.12 -6.12
C HIS A 131 8.81 23.55 -6.55
N GLY A 132 9.51 24.51 -5.94
CA GLY A 132 9.45 25.87 -6.42
C GLY A 132 9.96 25.98 -7.87
N MET A 133 9.28 26.80 -8.66
CA MET A 133 9.60 26.99 -10.09
C MET A 133 9.90 28.46 -10.42
N VAL A 134 10.60 29.14 -9.54
CA VAL A 134 11.05 30.52 -9.78
C VAL A 134 12.22 30.51 -10.76
N LEU A 135 12.13 31.24 -11.84
CA LEU A 135 13.12 31.21 -12.94
C LEU A 135 14.51 31.74 -12.55
N SER A 136 14.58 32.56 -11.52
CA SER A 136 15.85 33.18 -11.08
C SER A 136 16.75 32.23 -10.27
N ASP A 137 16.19 31.19 -9.68
CA ASP A 137 16.91 30.37 -8.73
C ASP A 137 16.99 28.91 -9.21
N PRO A 138 18.12 28.22 -8.98
CA PRO A 138 18.22 26.78 -9.27
C PRO A 138 17.15 25.99 -8.50
N ILE A 139 16.49 25.04 -9.15
CA ILE A 139 15.37 24.26 -8.58
C ILE A 139 15.77 23.58 -7.25
N TYR A 140 16.97 23.04 -7.16
CA TYR A 140 17.44 22.34 -5.94
C TYR A 140 17.57 23.25 -4.72
N GLN A 141 17.64 24.57 -4.92
CA GLN A 141 17.70 25.57 -3.83
C GLN A 141 16.32 26.08 -3.43
N GLN A 142 15.30 25.78 -4.21
CA GLN A 142 13.95 26.25 -3.95
C GLN A 142 13.23 25.34 -2.94
N PRO A 143 12.38 25.91 -2.07
CA PRO A 143 11.67 25.11 -1.09
C PRO A 143 10.66 24.18 -1.76
N VAL A 144 10.53 22.96 -1.22
CA VAL A 144 9.43 22.07 -1.53
C VAL A 144 8.16 22.57 -0.84
N ARG A 145 7.06 22.63 -1.56
CA ARG A 145 5.75 23.03 -1.06
C ARG A 145 4.84 21.83 -0.96
N SER A 146 4.13 21.70 0.15
CA SER A 146 3.15 20.66 0.37
C SER A 146 1.88 21.27 0.95
N GLN A 147 0.76 21.05 0.28
CA GLN A 147 -0.56 21.56 0.69
C GLN A 147 -1.56 20.43 0.94
N GLY A 148 -1.19 19.18 0.68
CA GLY A 148 -2.05 18.02 0.75
C GLY A 148 -2.81 17.74 -0.53
#